data_38889b08ad20cc61f50026a81806a210
#
_entry.id   38889b08ad20cc61f50026a81806a210
#
_cell.length_a   1.000
_cell.length_b   1.000
_cell.length_c   1.000
_cell.angle_alpha   90.00
_cell.angle_beta   90.00
_cell.angle_gamma   90.00
#
_symmetry.space_group_name_H-M   'P 1'
#
loop_
_entity.id
_entity.type
_entity.pdbx_description
1 polymer ?
#
loop_
_entity_poly.entity_id
_entity_poly.type
_entity_poly.pdbx_seq_one_letter_code
_entity_poly.pdbx_strand_id
1 'polypeptide(L)'
;KVRGALAVAFGGNVRHFIMGGAALNPEVENCFHKIGLNYTIGYGMTEAAPLIAYEDWRKFAKGSCGKKVDCAEVRIDSDDPQRIAGEIQTKGDNICMGYYKNPEATEAAFTEDGFLKTGDLGVIDKEGNIYIKGRSKNMILSASGQNIYPEEVEAVVNSQPFVTESVVVDRASKLVALVYLDQDAIKKAGLDEEAISDIPENIRISANKSLPNYSTIT
;
A
#
# COMPACT_ATOMS: atom_id res chain seq x y z
N LYS A 1 -8.51 17.62 -21.30
CA LYS A 1 -9.09 18.65 -20.40
C LYS A 1 -8.70 18.41 -18.93
N VAL A 2 -8.92 17.21 -18.37
CA VAL A 2 -8.61 16.91 -16.94
C VAL A 2 -7.13 17.11 -16.60
N ARG A 3 -6.21 16.59 -17.42
CA ARG A 3 -4.76 16.79 -17.23
C ARG A 3 -4.37 18.27 -17.16
N GLY A 4 -4.93 19.10 -18.04
CA GLY A 4 -4.67 20.54 -18.06
C GLY A 4 -5.20 21.25 -16.81
N ALA A 5 -6.38 20.88 -16.34
CA ALA A 5 -6.97 21.43 -15.12
C ALA A 5 -6.13 21.07 -13.88
N LEU A 6 -5.68 19.80 -13.78
CA LEU A 6 -4.77 19.36 -12.71
C LEU A 6 -3.43 20.09 -12.77
N ALA A 7 -2.83 20.23 -13.96
CA ALA A 7 -1.58 20.97 -14.13
C ALA A 7 -1.72 22.41 -13.62
N VAL A 8 -2.82 23.08 -13.92
CA VAL A 8 -3.11 24.45 -13.44
C VAL A 8 -3.31 24.47 -11.93
N ALA A 9 -4.05 23.51 -11.36
CA ALA A 9 -4.28 23.42 -9.91
C ALA A 9 -2.96 23.25 -9.13
N PHE A 10 -1.95 22.60 -9.74
CA PHE A 10 -0.59 22.47 -9.19
C PHE A 10 0.38 23.57 -9.68
N GLY A 11 -0.12 24.73 -10.11
CA GLY A 11 0.68 25.90 -10.48
C GLY A 11 1.25 25.88 -11.90
N GLY A 12 0.86 24.92 -12.76
CA GLY A 12 1.17 24.89 -14.18
C GLY A 12 2.58 24.42 -14.57
N ASN A 13 3.51 24.31 -13.61
CA ASN A 13 4.92 24.02 -13.87
C ASN A 13 5.39 22.64 -13.39
N VAL A 14 4.51 21.83 -12.82
CA VAL A 14 4.85 20.47 -12.35
C VAL A 14 5.14 19.57 -13.53
N ARG A 15 6.32 18.95 -13.55
CA ARG A 15 6.78 18.05 -14.62
C ARG A 15 6.47 16.59 -14.31
N HIS A 16 6.61 16.19 -13.04
CA HIS A 16 6.27 14.86 -12.56
C HIS A 16 5.99 14.91 -11.06
N PHE A 17 5.31 13.90 -10.57
CA PHE A 17 5.00 13.72 -9.15
C PHE A 17 5.81 12.54 -8.62
N ILE A 18 6.42 12.72 -7.45
CA ILE A 18 7.05 11.65 -6.68
C ILE A 18 6.22 11.49 -5.41
N MET A 19 5.70 10.31 -5.20
CA MET A 19 4.83 9.98 -4.07
C MET A 19 5.48 8.90 -3.23
N GLY A 20 5.26 8.97 -1.92
CA GLY A 20 5.79 8.00 -0.97
C GLY A 20 5.18 8.18 0.41
N GLY A 21 5.55 7.32 1.35
CA GLY A 21 5.08 7.35 2.74
C GLY A 21 3.77 6.61 3.00
N ALA A 22 2.98 6.33 1.96
CA ALA A 22 1.78 5.50 2.03
C ALA A 22 1.50 4.84 0.67
N ALA A 23 0.71 3.79 0.66
CA ALA A 23 0.23 3.17 -0.56
C ALA A 23 -0.68 4.14 -1.33
N LEU A 24 -0.45 4.28 -2.65
CA LEU A 24 -1.34 5.05 -3.50
C LEU A 24 -2.59 4.22 -3.82
N ASN A 25 -3.77 4.84 -3.70
CA ASN A 25 -5.02 4.20 -4.08
C ASN A 25 -4.96 3.75 -5.56
N PRO A 26 -5.26 2.47 -5.88
CA PRO A 26 -5.13 1.92 -7.22
C PRO A 26 -6.02 2.62 -8.26
N GLU A 27 -7.19 3.15 -7.87
CA GLU A 27 -8.06 3.91 -8.78
C GLU A 27 -7.48 5.27 -9.14
N VAL A 28 -6.86 5.93 -8.15
CA VAL A 28 -6.13 7.20 -8.36
C VAL A 28 -4.95 6.96 -9.29
N GLU A 29 -4.19 5.88 -9.06
CA GLU A 29 -3.08 5.48 -9.94
C GLU A 29 -3.56 5.19 -11.36
N ASN A 30 -4.67 4.45 -11.51
CA ASN A 30 -5.32 4.21 -12.80
C ASN A 30 -5.72 5.51 -13.49
N CYS A 31 -6.25 6.47 -12.74
CA CYS A 31 -6.61 7.79 -13.27
C CYS A 31 -5.36 8.51 -13.77
N PHE A 32 -4.28 8.57 -13.00
CA PHE A 32 -3.02 9.20 -13.39
C PHE A 32 -2.46 8.59 -14.67
N HIS A 33 -2.47 7.26 -14.76
CA HIS A 33 -2.03 6.55 -15.95
C HIS A 33 -2.91 6.90 -17.18
N LYS A 34 -4.24 6.87 -17.03
CA LYS A 34 -5.19 7.19 -18.13
C LYS A 34 -5.06 8.61 -18.67
N ILE A 35 -4.80 9.59 -17.81
CA ILE A 35 -4.63 10.99 -18.22
C ILE A 35 -3.19 11.32 -18.65
N GLY A 36 -2.27 10.35 -18.58
CA GLY A 36 -0.87 10.51 -18.93
C GLY A 36 -0.12 11.45 -17.99
N LEU A 37 -0.45 11.45 -16.69
CA LEU A 37 0.29 12.18 -15.69
C LEU A 37 1.63 11.47 -15.42
N ASN A 38 2.72 12.26 -15.38
CA ASN A 38 4.02 11.70 -15.05
C ASN A 38 4.13 11.55 -13.54
N TYR A 39 4.26 10.32 -13.07
CA TYR A 39 4.39 10.03 -11.64
C TYR A 39 5.28 8.82 -11.40
N THR A 40 5.78 8.72 -10.19
CA THR A 40 6.43 7.54 -9.63
C THR A 40 6.09 7.41 -8.16
N ILE A 41 6.20 6.20 -7.65
CA ILE A 41 6.03 5.88 -6.23
C ILE A 41 7.39 5.40 -5.73
N GLY A 42 7.88 6.02 -4.64
CA GLY A 42 9.05 5.58 -3.94
C GLY A 42 8.68 4.85 -2.65
N TYR A 43 9.49 3.89 -2.26
CA TYR A 43 9.35 3.15 -1.02
C TYR A 43 10.56 3.38 -0.12
N GLY A 44 10.29 3.53 1.16
CA GLY A 44 11.32 3.67 2.15
C GLY A 44 10.79 3.86 3.56
N MET A 45 11.72 4.06 4.48
CA MET A 45 11.45 4.24 5.90
C MET A 45 12.55 5.10 6.53
N THR A 46 12.32 5.63 7.72
CA THR A 46 13.27 6.50 8.41
C THR A 46 14.63 5.84 8.59
N GLU A 47 14.65 4.55 8.88
CA GLU A 47 15.84 3.74 9.08
C GLU A 47 16.68 3.55 7.80
N ALA A 48 16.13 3.92 6.62
CA ALA A 48 16.82 3.82 5.32
C ALA A 48 17.17 5.19 4.71
N ALA A 49 17.12 6.28 5.45
CA ALA A 49 17.53 7.65 5.15
C ALA A 49 16.97 8.30 3.84
N PRO A 50 15.73 8.28 3.46
CA PRO A 50 14.69 7.33 3.82
C PRO A 50 14.47 6.23 2.77
N LEU A 51 15.16 6.24 1.60
CA LEU A 51 14.73 5.59 0.37
C LEU A 51 15.34 4.19 0.20
N ILE A 52 14.48 3.21 -0.05
CA ILE A 52 14.85 1.81 -0.36
C ILE A 52 14.65 1.52 -1.85
N ALA A 53 13.52 1.98 -2.42
CA ALA A 53 13.21 1.75 -3.82
C ALA A 53 12.64 3.00 -4.50
N TYR A 54 13.00 3.16 -5.77
CA TYR A 54 12.58 4.24 -6.64
C TYR A 54 12.86 3.89 -8.10
N GLU A 55 12.09 4.43 -9.05
CA GLU A 55 12.42 4.38 -10.47
C GLU A 55 12.00 5.69 -11.15
N ASP A 56 12.72 6.10 -12.19
CA ASP A 56 12.33 7.24 -13.02
C ASP A 56 10.94 6.99 -13.64
N TRP A 57 10.07 8.00 -13.63
CA TRP A 57 8.70 7.88 -14.10
C TRP A 57 8.56 7.35 -15.54
N ARG A 58 9.61 7.46 -16.38
CA ARG A 58 9.64 6.93 -17.75
C ARG A 58 9.80 5.41 -17.82
N LYS A 59 10.32 4.83 -16.75
CA LYS A 59 10.59 3.38 -16.61
C LYS A 59 9.76 2.74 -15.50
N PHE A 60 8.99 3.57 -14.78
CA PHE A 60 8.21 3.14 -13.63
C PHE A 60 7.16 2.10 -14.01
N ALA A 61 7.20 0.96 -13.35
CA ALA A 61 6.19 -0.09 -13.49
C ALA A 61 5.00 0.22 -12.57
N LYS A 62 3.83 0.37 -13.18
CA LYS A 62 2.59 0.66 -12.46
C LYS A 62 2.31 -0.36 -11.36
N GLY A 63 1.88 0.12 -10.19
CA GLY A 63 1.61 -0.69 -9.00
C GLY A 63 2.84 -1.11 -8.22
N SER A 64 4.05 -0.82 -8.73
CA SER A 64 5.31 -1.05 -8.02
C SER A 64 5.73 0.17 -7.19
N CYS A 65 6.82 0.01 -6.44
CA CYS A 65 7.56 1.11 -5.82
C CYS A 65 8.88 1.39 -6.54
N GLY A 66 9.01 0.91 -7.79
CA GLY A 66 10.26 0.97 -8.54
C GLY A 66 11.26 -0.10 -8.13
N LYS A 67 12.54 0.14 -8.42
CA LYS A 67 13.66 -0.76 -8.16
C LYS A 67 14.44 -0.29 -6.96
N LYS A 68 15.23 -1.18 -6.36
CA LYS A 68 16.17 -0.81 -5.30
C LYS A 68 17.05 0.37 -5.71
N VAL A 69 17.36 1.26 -4.80
CA VAL A 69 18.34 2.33 -5.04
C VAL A 69 19.76 1.78 -5.12
N ASP A 70 20.66 2.50 -5.78
CA ASP A 70 22.04 2.01 -6.07
C ASP A 70 22.85 1.74 -4.81
N CYS A 71 22.62 2.50 -3.72
CA CYS A 71 23.32 2.36 -2.45
C CYS A 71 22.73 1.27 -1.55
N ALA A 72 21.69 0.54 -1.98
CA ALA A 72 21.05 -0.49 -1.19
C ALA A 72 21.03 -1.84 -1.90
N GLU A 73 21.13 -2.91 -1.12
CA GLU A 73 20.75 -4.25 -1.47
C GLU A 73 19.35 -4.52 -0.93
N VAL A 74 18.52 -5.21 -1.70
CA VAL A 74 17.16 -5.58 -1.28
C VAL A 74 16.94 -7.05 -1.60
N ARG A 75 16.37 -7.77 -0.64
CA ARG A 75 15.89 -9.14 -0.83
C ARG A 75 14.50 -9.32 -0.24
N ILE A 76 13.80 -10.32 -0.71
CA ILE A 76 12.53 -10.77 -0.13
C ILE A 76 12.81 -12.08 0.59
N ASP A 77 12.45 -12.15 1.86
CA ASP A 77 12.57 -13.37 2.67
C ASP A 77 11.43 -14.34 2.32
N SER A 78 11.65 -15.09 1.25
CA SER A 78 10.66 -15.99 0.66
C SER A 78 11.34 -17.07 -0.19
N ASP A 79 10.74 -18.26 -0.24
CA ASP A 79 11.18 -19.39 -1.10
C ASP A 79 11.01 -19.06 -2.59
N ASP A 80 10.04 -18.25 -2.95
CA ASP A 80 9.83 -17.72 -4.32
C ASP A 80 9.50 -16.22 -4.27
N PRO A 81 10.53 -15.36 -4.25
CA PRO A 81 10.36 -13.90 -4.13
C PRO A 81 9.51 -13.26 -5.22
N GLN A 82 9.28 -13.95 -6.33
CA GLN A 82 8.48 -13.44 -7.45
C GLN A 82 6.98 -13.71 -7.29
N ARG A 83 6.61 -14.71 -6.49
CA ARG A 83 5.22 -15.19 -6.38
C ARG A 83 4.69 -15.21 -4.96
N ILE A 84 5.57 -15.49 -4.00
CA ILE A 84 5.22 -15.61 -2.59
C ILE A 84 5.75 -14.38 -1.87
N ALA A 85 4.85 -13.58 -1.31
CA ALA A 85 5.24 -12.43 -0.54
C ALA A 85 6.01 -12.85 0.72
N GLY A 86 7.14 -12.20 0.95
CA GLY A 86 7.97 -12.34 2.14
C GLY A 86 8.38 -10.98 2.67
N GLU A 87 9.05 -10.96 3.81
CA GLU A 87 9.53 -9.72 4.38
C GLU A 87 10.57 -9.06 3.48
N ILE A 88 10.39 -7.78 3.19
CA ILE A 88 11.37 -6.97 2.48
C ILE A 88 12.52 -6.69 3.45
N GLN A 89 13.72 -7.10 3.08
CA GLN A 89 14.94 -6.88 3.86
C GLN A 89 15.92 -6.04 3.04
N THR A 90 16.57 -5.06 3.67
CA THR A 90 17.48 -4.14 2.99
C THR A 90 18.78 -3.94 3.75
N LYS A 91 19.87 -3.70 3.00
CA LYS A 91 21.20 -3.45 3.52
C LYS A 91 21.90 -2.43 2.63
N GLY A 92 22.66 -1.51 3.19
CA GLY A 92 23.40 -0.52 2.43
C GLY A 92 23.90 0.63 3.29
N ASP A 93 24.63 1.55 2.66
CA ASP A 93 25.22 2.71 3.32
C ASP A 93 24.20 3.73 3.84
N ASN A 94 22.96 3.64 3.34
CA ASN A 94 21.82 4.46 3.74
C ASN A 94 21.05 3.89 4.95
N ILE A 95 21.42 2.71 5.43
CA ILE A 95 20.71 2.06 6.55
C ILE A 95 21.31 2.52 7.88
N CYS A 96 20.44 2.85 8.84
CA CYS A 96 20.85 3.24 10.18
C CYS A 96 21.62 2.11 10.88
N MET A 97 22.49 2.46 11.84
CA MET A 97 23.26 1.49 12.63
C MET A 97 22.44 0.85 13.76
N GLY A 98 21.24 1.35 14.02
CA GLY A 98 20.35 0.86 15.08
C GLY A 98 19.67 1.98 15.87
N TYR A 99 19.07 1.62 16.99
CA TYR A 99 18.31 2.53 17.85
C TYR A 99 19.12 2.98 19.07
N TYR A 100 19.18 4.29 19.27
CA TYR A 100 19.99 4.89 20.35
C TYR A 100 19.55 4.39 21.73
N LYS A 101 20.51 3.87 22.52
CA LYS A 101 20.29 3.29 23.84
C LYS A 101 19.24 2.16 23.90
N ASN A 102 18.98 1.50 22.77
CA ASN A 102 18.05 0.38 22.71
C ASN A 102 18.67 -0.80 21.92
N PRO A 103 19.60 -1.54 22.56
CA PRO A 103 20.28 -2.66 21.90
C PRO A 103 19.32 -3.79 21.55
N GLU A 104 18.30 -4.05 22.39
CA GLU A 104 17.31 -5.10 22.16
C GLU A 104 16.50 -4.82 20.87
N ALA A 105 16.00 -3.60 20.69
CA ALA A 105 15.30 -3.21 19.46
C ALA A 105 16.25 -3.23 18.25
N THR A 106 17.52 -2.88 18.45
CA THR A 106 18.52 -2.93 17.37
C THR A 106 18.76 -4.36 16.92
N GLU A 107 19.00 -5.30 17.85
CA GLU A 107 19.20 -6.71 17.55
C GLU A 107 17.94 -7.32 16.86
N ALA A 108 16.76 -6.97 17.36
CA ALA A 108 15.49 -7.42 16.77
C ALA A 108 15.26 -6.90 15.34
N ALA A 109 15.79 -5.72 15.00
CA ALA A 109 15.58 -5.07 13.70
C ALA A 109 16.46 -5.64 12.58
N PHE A 110 17.58 -6.30 12.90
CA PHE A 110 18.52 -6.80 11.90
C PHE A 110 18.53 -8.33 11.85
N THR A 111 18.88 -8.86 10.69
CA THR A 111 19.22 -10.26 10.52
C THR A 111 20.69 -10.52 10.93
N GLU A 112 21.07 -11.79 11.16
CA GLU A 112 22.44 -12.16 11.50
C GLU A 112 23.48 -11.72 10.47
N ASP A 113 23.08 -11.69 9.18
CA ASP A 113 23.93 -11.24 8.05
C ASP A 113 23.79 -9.72 7.77
N GLY A 114 23.12 -8.98 8.67
CA GLY A 114 23.11 -7.51 8.72
C GLY A 114 22.14 -6.83 7.77
N PHE A 115 21.06 -7.50 7.34
CA PHE A 115 19.95 -6.84 6.66
C PHE A 115 18.96 -6.27 7.67
N LEU A 116 18.50 -5.04 7.44
CA LEU A 116 17.38 -4.45 8.18
C LEU A 116 16.07 -5.15 7.76
N LYS A 117 15.33 -5.65 8.73
CA LYS A 117 13.95 -6.15 8.58
C LYS A 117 12.99 -4.98 8.56
N THR A 118 12.31 -4.75 7.43
CA THR A 118 11.45 -3.56 7.27
C THR A 118 10.10 -3.71 7.95
N GLY A 119 9.66 -4.94 8.21
CA GLY A 119 8.31 -5.26 8.66
C GLY A 119 7.28 -5.14 7.53
N ASP A 120 7.68 -4.83 6.30
CA ASP A 120 6.82 -4.80 5.13
C ASP A 120 6.95 -6.10 4.35
N LEU A 121 5.83 -6.60 3.85
CA LEU A 121 5.77 -7.78 2.99
C LEU A 121 5.67 -7.35 1.53
N GLY A 122 6.36 -8.06 0.64
CA GLY A 122 6.33 -7.75 -0.77
C GLY A 122 6.85 -8.87 -1.66
N VAL A 123 6.80 -8.61 -2.96
CA VAL A 123 7.39 -9.45 -4.00
C VAL A 123 8.28 -8.59 -4.90
N ILE A 124 9.20 -9.24 -5.63
CA ILE A 124 10.06 -8.59 -6.60
C ILE A 124 9.91 -9.30 -7.96
N ASP A 125 9.64 -8.56 -9.02
CA ASP A 125 9.49 -9.17 -10.35
C ASP A 125 10.86 -9.45 -11.02
N LYS A 126 10.82 -10.05 -12.20
CA LYS A 126 12.03 -10.41 -12.98
C LYS A 126 12.84 -9.18 -13.40
N GLU A 127 12.19 -8.06 -13.56
CA GLU A 127 12.77 -6.78 -13.92
C GLU A 127 13.37 -6.04 -12.71
N GLY A 128 13.13 -6.54 -11.47
CA GLY A 128 13.60 -5.97 -10.22
C GLY A 128 12.67 -4.93 -9.61
N ASN A 129 11.43 -4.80 -10.09
CA ASN A 129 10.44 -3.92 -9.47
C ASN A 129 9.87 -4.54 -8.21
N ILE A 130 9.73 -3.73 -7.16
CA ILE A 130 9.26 -4.15 -5.84
C ILE A 130 7.79 -3.76 -5.72
N TYR A 131 6.96 -4.73 -5.27
CA TYR A 131 5.53 -4.57 -5.02
C TYR A 131 5.25 -4.86 -3.56
N ILE A 132 4.78 -3.84 -2.83
CA ILE A 132 4.42 -3.99 -1.42
C ILE A 132 3.03 -4.62 -1.34
N LYS A 133 2.88 -5.58 -0.40
CA LYS A 133 1.63 -6.29 -0.14
C LYS A 133 0.93 -5.82 1.13
N GLY A 134 1.70 -5.50 2.16
CA GLY A 134 1.20 -5.04 3.45
C GLY A 134 2.24 -5.14 4.54
N ARG A 135 1.81 -4.99 5.79
CA ARG A 135 2.66 -5.12 6.98
C ARG A 135 2.64 -6.54 7.53
N SER A 136 3.80 -7.08 7.91
CA SER A 136 3.91 -8.43 8.49
C SER A 136 3.08 -8.58 9.77
N LYS A 137 3.05 -7.54 10.60
CA LYS A 137 2.29 -7.51 11.86
C LYS A 137 0.78 -7.44 11.67
N ASN A 138 0.32 -6.98 10.50
CA ASN A 138 -1.10 -6.83 10.20
C ASN A 138 -1.67 -8.03 9.43
N MET A 139 -0.79 -8.87 8.86
CA MET A 139 -1.21 -10.02 8.08
C MET A 139 -2.15 -10.93 8.89
N ILE A 140 -3.28 -11.26 8.28
CA ILE A 140 -4.28 -12.16 8.85
C ILE A 140 -4.20 -13.50 8.14
N LEU A 141 -4.18 -14.59 8.91
CA LEU A 141 -4.25 -15.93 8.34
C LEU A 141 -5.72 -16.34 8.19
N SER A 142 -6.14 -16.60 6.96
CA SER A 142 -7.50 -17.09 6.71
C SER A 142 -7.71 -18.49 7.26
N ALA A 143 -8.96 -18.91 7.45
CA ALA A 143 -9.32 -20.27 7.87
C ALA A 143 -8.84 -21.35 6.89
N SER A 144 -8.58 -20.98 5.62
CA SER A 144 -8.02 -21.86 4.58
C SER A 144 -6.49 -21.86 4.52
N GLY A 145 -5.81 -21.16 5.46
CA GLY A 145 -4.35 -21.07 5.50
C GLY A 145 -3.75 -20.08 4.50
N GLN A 146 -4.55 -19.21 3.90
CA GLN A 146 -4.06 -18.17 2.98
C GLN A 146 -3.78 -16.88 3.71
N ASN A 147 -2.71 -16.19 3.33
CA ASN A 147 -2.39 -14.87 3.84
C ASN A 147 -3.35 -13.83 3.29
N ILE A 148 -3.96 -13.07 4.18
CA ILE A 148 -4.76 -11.88 3.86
C ILE A 148 -3.96 -10.67 4.29
N TYR A 149 -3.83 -9.72 3.40
CA TYR A 149 -3.20 -8.42 3.65
C TYR A 149 -4.30 -7.39 3.83
N PRO A 150 -4.57 -6.93 5.08
CA PRO A 150 -5.64 -5.97 5.35
C PRO A 150 -5.58 -4.75 4.44
N GLU A 151 -4.40 -4.25 4.15
CA GLU A 151 -4.18 -3.08 3.30
C GLU A 151 -4.71 -3.27 1.87
N GLU A 152 -4.64 -4.49 1.31
CA GLU A 152 -5.23 -4.79 -0.01
C GLU A 152 -6.77 -4.76 0.04
N VAL A 153 -7.36 -5.23 1.13
CA VAL A 153 -8.82 -5.20 1.34
C VAL A 153 -9.29 -3.77 1.59
N GLU A 154 -8.58 -3.04 2.45
CA GLU A 154 -8.82 -1.62 2.75
C GLU A 154 -8.76 -0.76 1.48
N ALA A 155 -7.82 -1.02 0.57
CA ALA A 155 -7.74 -0.31 -0.70
C ALA A 155 -9.02 -0.47 -1.54
N VAL A 156 -9.64 -1.66 -1.54
CA VAL A 156 -10.90 -1.92 -2.23
C VAL A 156 -12.07 -1.26 -1.52
N VAL A 157 -12.12 -1.30 -0.19
CA VAL A 157 -13.15 -0.64 0.62
C VAL A 157 -13.06 0.87 0.50
N ASN A 158 -11.86 1.44 0.56
CA ASN A 158 -11.62 2.88 0.44
C ASN A 158 -11.94 3.44 -0.97
N SER A 159 -12.06 2.58 -1.98
CA SER A 159 -12.52 2.99 -3.31
C SER A 159 -14.05 3.08 -3.45
N GLN A 160 -14.79 2.63 -2.43
CA GLN A 160 -16.25 2.66 -2.47
C GLN A 160 -16.80 4.08 -2.22
N PRO A 161 -17.99 4.40 -2.79
CA PRO A 161 -18.63 5.69 -2.55
C PRO A 161 -18.82 5.98 -1.06
N PHE A 162 -18.64 7.23 -0.67
CA PHE A 162 -18.80 7.74 0.70
C PHE A 162 -17.80 7.21 1.74
N VAL A 163 -16.78 6.45 1.33
CA VAL A 163 -15.71 6.00 2.25
C VAL A 163 -14.58 7.01 2.26
N THR A 164 -14.22 7.48 3.46
CA THR A 164 -13.03 8.29 3.69
C THR A 164 -11.84 7.42 4.04
N GLU A 165 -12.05 6.46 4.95
CA GLU A 165 -11.01 5.58 5.47
C GLU A 165 -11.64 4.30 6.00
N SER A 166 -10.88 3.21 5.96
CA SER A 166 -11.29 1.94 6.58
C SER A 166 -10.11 1.25 7.25
N VAL A 167 -10.44 0.40 8.22
CA VAL A 167 -9.50 -0.51 8.89
C VAL A 167 -10.11 -1.91 8.85
N VAL A 168 -9.34 -2.88 8.36
CA VAL A 168 -9.75 -4.27 8.28
C VAL A 168 -9.13 -5.07 9.42
N VAL A 169 -9.97 -5.77 10.17
CA VAL A 169 -9.57 -6.56 11.34
C VAL A 169 -10.16 -7.96 11.30
N ASP A 170 -9.49 -8.91 11.96
CA ASP A 170 -10.09 -10.21 12.27
C ASP A 170 -10.94 -10.11 13.54
N ARG A 171 -12.21 -10.50 13.43
CA ARG A 171 -13.10 -10.70 14.59
C ARG A 171 -13.73 -12.09 14.52
N ALA A 172 -13.30 -12.97 15.41
CA ALA A 172 -13.79 -14.34 15.51
C ALA A 172 -13.69 -15.10 14.16
N SER A 173 -12.54 -15.04 13.51
CA SER A 173 -12.24 -15.66 12.20
C SER A 173 -13.11 -15.12 11.06
N LYS A 174 -13.61 -13.89 11.20
CA LYS A 174 -14.32 -13.15 10.17
C LYS A 174 -13.60 -11.85 9.88
N LEU A 175 -13.45 -11.54 8.61
CA LEU A 175 -12.89 -10.27 8.18
C LEU A 175 -13.97 -9.17 8.31
N VAL A 176 -13.69 -8.17 9.12
CA VAL A 176 -14.59 -7.03 9.36
C VAL A 176 -13.90 -5.75 8.94
N ALA A 177 -14.53 -4.97 8.09
CA ALA A 177 -14.09 -3.63 7.75
C ALA A 177 -14.80 -2.60 8.64
N LEU A 178 -14.03 -1.84 9.41
CA LEU A 178 -14.50 -0.65 10.10
C LEU A 178 -14.35 0.53 9.16
N VAL A 179 -15.43 1.22 8.86
CA VAL A 179 -15.46 2.26 7.81
C VAL A 179 -15.80 3.61 8.41
N TYR A 180 -15.00 4.61 8.07
CA TYR A 180 -15.33 6.01 8.34
C TYR A 180 -15.94 6.65 7.09
N LEU A 181 -17.20 7.11 7.21
CA LEU A 181 -17.97 7.65 6.10
C LEU A 181 -17.80 9.16 5.96
N ASP A 182 -17.74 9.64 4.71
CA ASP A 182 -17.74 11.07 4.34
C ASP A 182 -19.14 11.68 4.53
N GLN A 183 -19.34 12.27 5.70
CA GLN A 183 -20.61 12.90 6.07
C GLN A 183 -20.98 14.08 5.15
N ASP A 184 -19.98 14.79 4.62
CA ASP A 184 -20.24 15.92 3.72
C ASP A 184 -20.65 15.45 2.33
N ALA A 185 -20.06 14.38 1.83
CA ALA A 185 -20.48 13.75 0.57
C ALA A 185 -21.89 13.19 0.68
N ILE A 186 -22.23 12.51 1.79
CA ILE A 186 -23.58 11.99 2.06
C ILE A 186 -24.62 13.12 2.07
N LYS A 187 -24.35 14.22 2.78
CA LYS A 187 -25.24 15.39 2.81
C LYS A 187 -25.41 16.01 1.43
N LYS A 188 -24.34 16.16 0.66
CA LYS A 188 -24.38 16.71 -0.70
C LYS A 188 -25.16 15.82 -1.66
N ALA A 189 -25.16 14.51 -1.45
CA ALA A 189 -25.91 13.55 -2.24
C ALA A 189 -27.43 13.59 -1.95
N GLY A 190 -27.86 14.21 -0.83
CA GLY A 190 -29.27 14.34 -0.48
C GLY A 190 -29.97 13.00 -0.16
N LEU A 191 -29.22 12.05 0.41
CA LEU A 191 -29.71 10.72 0.76
C LEU A 191 -30.69 10.80 1.94
N ASP A 192 -31.75 10.02 1.91
CA ASP A 192 -32.66 9.82 3.02
C ASP A 192 -32.08 8.85 4.07
N GLU A 193 -32.75 8.71 5.21
CA GLU A 193 -32.28 7.89 6.33
C GLU A 193 -32.16 6.40 5.94
N GLU A 194 -33.03 5.89 5.09
CA GLU A 194 -33.02 4.50 4.61
C GLU A 194 -31.80 4.25 3.73
N ALA A 195 -31.55 5.12 2.75
CA ALA A 195 -30.37 5.04 1.87
C ALA A 195 -29.04 5.18 2.66
N ILE A 196 -28.99 6.00 3.71
CA ILE A 196 -27.82 6.13 4.59
C ILE A 196 -27.61 4.83 5.38
N SER A 197 -28.67 4.23 5.90
CA SER A 197 -28.61 2.95 6.64
C SER A 197 -28.07 1.82 5.77
N ASP A 198 -28.33 1.85 4.47
CA ASP A 198 -27.92 0.82 3.51
C ASP A 198 -26.47 0.98 3.02
N ILE A 199 -25.82 2.12 3.28
CA ILE A 199 -24.44 2.37 2.80
C ILE A 199 -23.46 1.25 3.22
N PRO A 200 -23.38 0.79 4.49
CA PRO A 200 -22.44 -0.25 4.89
C PRO A 200 -22.65 -1.56 4.13
N GLU A 201 -23.88 -1.99 3.95
CA GLU A 201 -24.21 -3.21 3.22
C GLU A 201 -23.88 -3.09 1.72
N ASN A 202 -24.15 -1.94 1.12
CA ASN A 202 -23.80 -1.67 -0.27
C ASN A 202 -22.29 -1.68 -0.49
N ILE A 203 -21.51 -1.12 0.46
CA ILE A 203 -20.04 -1.18 0.45
C ILE A 203 -19.58 -2.64 0.52
N ARG A 204 -20.11 -3.43 1.47
CA ARG A 204 -19.78 -4.84 1.63
C ARG A 204 -20.03 -5.64 0.35
N ILE A 205 -21.21 -5.51 -0.24
CA ILE A 205 -21.60 -6.23 -1.47
C ILE A 205 -20.68 -5.81 -2.63
N SER A 206 -20.42 -4.51 -2.77
CA SER A 206 -19.63 -4.00 -3.88
C SER A 206 -18.15 -4.39 -3.75
N ALA A 207 -17.55 -4.23 -2.56
CA ALA A 207 -16.16 -4.60 -2.30
C ALA A 207 -15.94 -6.10 -2.51
N ASN A 208 -16.83 -6.95 -2.02
CA ASN A 208 -16.73 -8.40 -2.15
C ASN A 208 -16.78 -8.91 -3.59
N LYS A 209 -17.31 -8.14 -4.56
CA LYS A 209 -17.25 -8.50 -5.99
C LYS A 209 -15.83 -8.42 -6.56
N SER A 210 -14.98 -7.61 -5.94
CA SER A 210 -13.60 -7.37 -6.40
C SER A 210 -12.56 -8.13 -5.56
N LEU A 211 -12.96 -8.62 -4.39
CA LEU A 211 -12.09 -9.35 -3.47
C LEU A 211 -12.07 -10.86 -3.78
N PRO A 212 -10.92 -11.53 -3.59
CA PRO A 212 -10.85 -12.98 -3.59
C PRO A 212 -11.77 -13.60 -2.51
N ASN A 213 -12.28 -14.79 -2.78
CA ASN A 213 -13.22 -15.47 -1.86
C ASN A 213 -12.70 -15.63 -0.42
N TYR A 214 -11.39 -15.79 -0.25
CA TYR A 214 -10.77 -15.97 1.06
C TYR A 214 -10.57 -14.67 1.85
N SER A 215 -10.75 -13.51 1.22
CA SER A 215 -10.59 -12.17 1.82
C SER A 215 -11.87 -11.33 1.79
N THR A 216 -13.04 -11.98 1.64
CA THR A 216 -14.33 -11.28 1.67
C THR A 216 -14.65 -10.77 3.08
N ILE A 217 -15.19 -9.56 3.15
CA ILE A 217 -15.64 -8.92 4.39
C ILE A 217 -17.10 -9.32 4.71
N THR A 218 -17.40 -9.39 6.01
CA THR A 218 -18.74 -9.77 6.54
C THR A 218 -19.40 -8.60 7.26
#